data_9777f752644592b0ecdb617827ab99a7
#
_entry.id   9777f752644592b0ecdb617827ab99a7
#
_cell.length_a   1.000
_cell.length_b   1.000
_cell.length_c   1.000
_cell.angle_alpha   90.00
_cell.angle_beta   90.00
_cell.angle_gamma   90.00
#
_symmetry.space_group_name_H-M   'P 1'
#
loop_
_entity.id
_entity.type
_entity.pdbx_description
1 polymer ?
#
loop_
_entity_poly.entity_id
_entity_poly.type
_entity_poly.pdbx_seq_one_letter_code
_entity_poly.pdbx_strand_id
1 'polypeptide(L)'
;IRRPPRSTPKPSSAASDVYKRQFDNRDGFIWMNGKFIPWNDAKCHVITQGLHYASSVFEGERAYKGKIFKSEEHTKRLFKSAETVGIKIPYTQEEINQAKDDLISKMGYQDCYVRPIAWRGSQQMGLSTSNADINVAIAVWDDWASYFKIEDRKAGLRLITSPWKRPAPDTAPCEAKASGPYVICTMSKEYAESKGYNDALMLDYRGYVAEGTGANIFFIKNKTIHTPIPDCFLNGITRQTVIEMVTKKGFSVEEKHIMPDEMANYEEAFLTGTAAEITPIQSIDSIQFKTGDESQNFQFMQDYHDLVRS
;
A
#
# COMPACT_ATOMS: atom_id res chain seq x y z
N ILE A 1 47.89 10.99 27.83
CA ILE A 1 46.61 11.53 28.35
C ILE A 1 45.52 10.68 27.75
N ARG A 2 44.88 9.76 28.50
CA ARG A 2 43.74 8.95 28.07
C ARG A 2 42.51 9.82 28.15
N ARG A 3 41.76 9.93 27.03
CA ARG A 3 40.44 10.56 27.00
C ARG A 3 39.44 9.64 27.78
N PRO A 4 38.57 10.19 28.64
CA PRO A 4 37.55 9.39 29.28
C PRO A 4 36.54 8.84 28.23
N PRO A 5 35.92 7.68 28.48
CA PRO A 5 34.91 7.13 27.57
C PRO A 5 33.70 8.08 27.52
N ARG A 6 33.23 8.39 26.31
CA ARG A 6 31.98 9.13 26.11
C ARG A 6 30.83 8.28 26.67
N SER A 7 30.14 8.82 27.65
CA SER A 7 28.90 8.23 28.13
C SER A 7 27.87 8.31 27.01
N THR A 8 27.38 7.17 26.53
CA THR A 8 26.20 7.11 25.70
C THR A 8 25.00 7.67 26.48
N PRO A 9 24.22 8.62 25.93
CA PRO A 9 23.01 9.07 26.61
C PRO A 9 22.05 7.89 26.81
N LYS A 10 21.52 7.74 28.00
CA LYS A 10 20.42 6.80 28.25
C LYS A 10 19.21 7.26 27.43
N PRO A 11 18.54 6.36 26.68
CA PRO A 11 17.30 6.71 25.99
C PRO A 11 16.28 7.25 27.01
N SER A 12 15.56 8.30 26.63
CA SER A 12 14.45 8.82 27.44
C SER A 12 13.33 7.78 27.53
N SER A 13 12.52 7.84 28.60
CA SER A 13 11.38 6.92 28.78
C SER A 13 10.39 6.94 27.59
N ALA A 14 10.26 8.10 26.90
CA ALA A 14 9.47 8.22 25.66
C ALA A 14 10.06 7.40 24.49
N ALA A 15 11.40 7.28 24.41
CA ALA A 15 12.04 6.42 23.41
C ALA A 15 11.81 4.94 23.71
N SER A 16 11.70 4.52 24.98
CA SER A 16 11.41 3.12 25.34
C SER A 16 9.97 2.69 24.98
N ASP A 17 9.02 3.60 24.95
CA ASP A 17 7.63 3.29 24.55
C ASP A 17 7.45 3.20 23.03
N VAL A 18 8.27 3.90 22.25
CA VAL A 18 8.31 3.75 20.78
C VAL A 18 8.91 2.40 20.39
N TYR A 19 9.89 1.88 21.14
CA TYR A 19 10.47 0.54 20.92
C TYR A 19 9.52 -0.63 21.22
N LYS A 20 8.44 -0.42 21.98
CA LYS A 20 7.47 -1.47 22.35
C LYS A 20 6.52 -1.88 21.22
N ARG A 21 6.54 -1.21 20.06
CA ARG A 21 5.70 -1.52 18.90
C ARG A 21 6.51 -1.85 17.64
N GLN A 22 7.66 -2.49 17.79
CA GLN A 22 8.45 -2.92 16.64
C GLN A 22 7.76 -4.11 15.97
N PHE A 23 7.60 -4.03 14.63
CA PHE A 23 6.99 -5.09 13.84
C PHE A 23 7.78 -6.42 13.88
N ASP A 24 9.05 -6.40 14.21
CA ASP A 24 9.92 -7.56 14.30
C ASP A 24 9.84 -8.30 15.67
N ASN A 25 9.17 -7.72 16.67
CA ASN A 25 9.01 -8.30 18.00
C ASN A 25 7.53 -8.38 18.38
N ARG A 26 6.82 -9.36 17.83
CA ARG A 26 5.41 -9.62 18.09
C ARG A 26 5.20 -11.08 18.47
N ASP A 27 4.16 -11.33 19.24
CA ASP A 27 3.66 -12.68 19.46
C ASP A 27 2.89 -13.17 18.22
N GLY A 28 2.84 -14.49 18.06
CA GLY A 28 2.06 -15.15 17.02
C GLY A 28 2.89 -15.79 15.95
N PHE A 29 2.33 -15.90 14.75
CA PHE A 29 2.89 -16.70 13.67
C PHE A 29 2.93 -15.93 12.36
N ILE A 30 3.89 -16.33 11.51
CA ILE A 30 3.94 -16.02 10.08
C ILE A 30 3.86 -17.36 9.35
N TRP A 31 3.06 -17.44 8.28
CA TRP A 31 3.15 -18.56 7.36
C TRP A 31 4.34 -18.29 6.42
N MET A 32 5.28 -19.21 6.35
CA MET A 32 6.49 -19.08 5.54
C MET A 32 6.87 -20.43 4.93
N ASN A 33 6.97 -20.49 3.62
CA ASN A 33 7.38 -21.67 2.86
C ASN A 33 6.63 -22.94 3.28
N GLY A 34 5.29 -22.86 3.38
CA GLY A 34 4.42 -24.01 3.70
C GLY A 34 4.26 -24.30 5.19
N LYS A 35 4.81 -23.49 6.10
CA LYS A 35 4.78 -23.74 7.54
C LYS A 35 4.40 -22.48 8.32
N PHE A 36 3.71 -22.67 9.45
CA PHE A 36 3.58 -21.62 10.47
C PHE A 36 4.83 -21.62 11.34
N ILE A 37 5.53 -20.51 11.37
CA ILE A 37 6.72 -20.30 12.21
C ILE A 37 6.43 -19.18 13.21
N PRO A 38 7.06 -19.17 14.39
CA PRO A 38 6.93 -18.03 15.33
C PRO A 38 7.30 -16.73 14.63
N TRP A 39 6.59 -15.65 14.96
CA TRP A 39 6.80 -14.33 14.32
C TRP A 39 8.27 -13.89 14.33
N ASN A 40 8.93 -14.04 15.47
CA ASN A 40 10.32 -13.60 15.65
C ASN A 40 11.36 -14.46 14.91
N ASP A 41 10.96 -15.61 14.36
CA ASP A 41 11.83 -16.53 13.62
C ASP A 41 11.71 -16.32 12.09
N ALA A 42 10.78 -15.48 11.63
CA ALA A 42 10.62 -15.13 10.22
C ALA A 42 11.75 -14.20 9.73
N LYS A 43 12.91 -14.79 9.48
CA LYS A 43 14.14 -14.09 9.11
C LYS A 43 14.62 -14.52 7.74
N CYS A 44 15.29 -13.62 7.01
CA CYS A 44 15.99 -13.93 5.78
C CYS A 44 17.47 -13.58 5.92
N HIS A 45 18.30 -14.28 5.15
CA HIS A 45 19.75 -14.03 5.14
C HIS A 45 20.06 -12.67 4.48
N VAL A 46 21.07 -11.95 5.00
CA VAL A 46 21.45 -10.60 4.48
C VAL A 46 21.82 -10.60 2.99
N ILE A 47 22.32 -11.74 2.43
CA ILE A 47 22.65 -11.88 1.01
C ILE A 47 21.41 -12.15 0.13
N THR A 48 20.20 -12.17 0.70
CA THR A 48 18.95 -12.40 -0.05
C THR A 48 18.86 -11.45 -1.24
N GLN A 49 18.69 -11.99 -2.45
CA GLN A 49 18.62 -11.22 -3.69
C GLN A 49 17.45 -10.22 -3.67
N GLY A 50 16.34 -10.59 -3.04
CA GLY A 50 15.22 -9.69 -2.82
C GLY A 50 15.58 -8.40 -2.09
N LEU A 51 16.55 -8.43 -1.15
CA LEU A 51 17.04 -7.24 -0.44
C LEU A 51 17.97 -6.38 -1.31
N HIS A 52 18.85 -7.01 -2.13
CA HIS A 52 19.85 -6.28 -2.90
C HIS A 52 19.32 -5.70 -4.20
N TYR A 53 18.41 -6.41 -4.86
CA TYR A 53 17.92 -6.05 -6.20
C TYR A 53 16.40 -5.87 -6.24
N ALA A 54 15.76 -5.74 -5.09
CA ALA A 54 14.29 -5.61 -4.96
C ALA A 54 13.51 -6.70 -5.72
N SER A 55 14.13 -7.91 -5.85
CA SER A 55 13.57 -9.05 -6.58
C SER A 55 12.47 -9.73 -5.76
N SER A 56 11.35 -9.01 -5.61
CA SER A 56 10.19 -9.43 -4.82
C SER A 56 8.91 -8.76 -5.29
N VAL A 57 7.78 -9.44 -5.05
CA VAL A 57 6.42 -8.95 -5.24
C VAL A 57 5.62 -9.16 -3.97
N PHE A 58 4.64 -8.31 -3.73
CA PHE A 58 3.85 -8.41 -2.51
C PHE A 58 2.40 -8.00 -2.74
N GLU A 59 1.54 -8.35 -1.79
CA GLU A 59 0.18 -7.88 -1.72
C GLU A 59 -0.08 -7.14 -0.40
N GLY A 60 -1.13 -6.35 -0.40
CA GLY A 60 -1.70 -5.73 0.77
C GLY A 60 -3.20 -5.96 0.72
N GLU A 61 -3.69 -6.76 1.64
CA GLU A 61 -5.09 -7.17 1.74
C GLU A 61 -5.62 -6.80 3.12
N ARG A 62 -6.93 -6.77 3.26
CA ARG A 62 -7.55 -6.50 4.55
C ARG A 62 -8.68 -7.48 4.82
N ALA A 63 -8.67 -8.04 6.00
CA ALA A 63 -9.77 -8.83 6.52
C ALA A 63 -10.71 -7.95 7.34
N TYR A 64 -12.00 -8.19 7.19
CA TYR A 64 -13.08 -7.59 7.96
C TYR A 64 -13.97 -8.71 8.47
N LYS A 65 -14.28 -8.74 9.74
CA LYS A 65 -15.05 -9.82 10.39
C LYS A 65 -14.49 -11.21 10.07
N GLY A 66 -13.16 -11.34 10.06
CA GLY A 66 -12.45 -12.58 9.80
C GLY A 66 -12.38 -13.01 8.32
N LYS A 67 -12.92 -12.22 7.37
CA LYS A 67 -12.88 -12.52 5.94
C LYS A 67 -12.08 -11.51 5.17
N ILE A 68 -11.16 -11.98 4.32
CA ILE A 68 -10.37 -11.11 3.44
C ILE A 68 -11.25 -10.58 2.31
N PHE A 69 -11.33 -9.27 2.19
CA PHE A 69 -12.05 -8.63 1.11
C PHE A 69 -11.33 -8.83 -0.23
N LYS A 70 -12.01 -9.39 -1.22
CA LYS A 70 -11.48 -9.69 -2.58
C LYS A 70 -10.17 -10.50 -2.55
N SER A 71 -10.11 -11.53 -1.69
CA SER A 71 -8.94 -12.39 -1.50
C SER A 71 -8.44 -13.02 -2.81
N GLU A 72 -9.34 -13.52 -3.65
CA GLU A 72 -9.00 -14.16 -4.92
C GLU A 72 -8.37 -13.18 -5.91
N GLU A 73 -8.94 -11.96 -6.04
CA GLU A 73 -8.42 -10.91 -6.91
C GLU A 73 -7.02 -10.46 -6.47
N HIS A 74 -6.79 -10.35 -5.17
CA HIS A 74 -5.48 -10.05 -4.62
C HIS A 74 -4.47 -11.16 -4.91
N THR A 75 -4.83 -12.42 -4.70
CA THR A 75 -3.95 -13.55 -5.01
C THR A 75 -3.65 -13.62 -6.50
N LYS A 76 -4.65 -13.45 -7.36
CA LYS A 76 -4.46 -13.40 -8.82
C LYS A 76 -3.48 -12.29 -9.21
N ARG A 77 -3.58 -11.11 -8.57
CA ARG A 77 -2.65 -10.01 -8.84
C ARG A 77 -1.23 -10.30 -8.31
N LEU A 78 -1.08 -10.96 -7.16
CA LEU A 78 0.22 -11.42 -6.67
C LEU A 78 0.92 -12.30 -7.70
N PHE A 79 0.21 -13.29 -8.24
CA PHE A 79 0.74 -14.20 -9.26
C PHE A 79 1.05 -13.47 -10.57
N LYS A 80 0.19 -12.56 -11.02
CA LYS A 80 0.44 -11.73 -12.21
C LYS A 80 1.67 -10.83 -12.02
N SER A 81 1.81 -10.22 -10.85
CA SER A 81 2.99 -9.41 -10.51
C SER A 81 4.26 -10.26 -10.49
N ALA A 82 4.18 -11.48 -9.94
CA ALA A 82 5.29 -12.42 -9.92
C ALA A 82 5.72 -12.84 -11.34
N GLU A 83 4.76 -13.18 -12.20
CA GLU A 83 5.00 -13.51 -13.60
C GLU A 83 5.71 -12.36 -14.34
N THR A 84 5.23 -11.12 -14.16
CA THR A 84 5.79 -9.91 -14.80
C THR A 84 7.27 -9.71 -14.46
N VAL A 85 7.70 -10.03 -13.23
CA VAL A 85 9.11 -9.91 -12.80
C VAL A 85 9.87 -11.25 -12.84
N GLY A 86 9.30 -12.27 -13.49
CA GLY A 86 9.93 -13.57 -13.68
C GLY A 86 10.07 -14.42 -12.40
N ILE A 87 9.21 -14.20 -11.39
CA ILE A 87 9.14 -15.02 -10.18
C ILE A 87 8.07 -16.10 -10.38
N LYS A 88 8.45 -17.38 -10.24
CA LYS A 88 7.51 -18.50 -10.26
C LYS A 88 7.20 -18.92 -8.83
N ILE A 89 6.05 -18.50 -8.31
CA ILE A 89 5.58 -18.89 -6.98
C ILE A 89 5.37 -20.41 -6.94
N PRO A 90 5.97 -21.15 -5.96
CA PRO A 90 5.93 -22.63 -5.92
C PRO A 90 4.66 -23.16 -5.23
N TYR A 91 3.57 -22.41 -5.28
CA TYR A 91 2.26 -22.76 -4.70
C TYR A 91 1.16 -22.43 -5.71
N THR A 92 0.00 -23.03 -5.55
CA THR A 92 -1.21 -22.63 -6.30
C THR A 92 -1.88 -21.42 -5.65
N GLN A 93 -2.80 -20.77 -6.38
CA GLN A 93 -3.58 -19.66 -5.83
C GLN A 93 -4.47 -20.12 -4.67
N GLU A 94 -5.00 -21.32 -4.77
CA GLU A 94 -5.85 -21.97 -3.74
C GLU A 94 -5.05 -22.21 -2.46
N GLU A 95 -3.82 -22.73 -2.57
CA GLU A 95 -2.92 -22.95 -1.41
C GLU A 95 -2.58 -21.63 -0.71
N ILE A 96 -2.33 -20.56 -1.46
CA ILE A 96 -2.07 -19.24 -0.88
C ILE A 96 -3.33 -18.67 -0.20
N ASN A 97 -4.52 -18.81 -0.81
CA ASN A 97 -5.77 -18.37 -0.19
C ASN A 97 -6.04 -19.14 1.10
N GLN A 98 -5.91 -20.47 1.09
CA GLN A 98 -6.08 -21.30 2.29
C GLN A 98 -5.07 -20.91 3.39
N ALA A 99 -3.81 -20.69 3.04
CA ALA A 99 -2.78 -20.29 4.00
C ALA A 99 -3.08 -18.94 4.67
N LYS A 100 -3.69 -17.98 3.93
CA LYS A 100 -4.14 -16.71 4.50
C LYS A 100 -5.27 -16.91 5.52
N ASP A 101 -6.28 -17.68 5.16
CA ASP A 101 -7.44 -17.95 6.01
C ASP A 101 -7.04 -18.74 7.27
N ASP A 102 -6.20 -19.76 7.13
CA ASP A 102 -5.67 -20.53 8.24
C ASP A 102 -4.83 -19.67 9.19
N LEU A 103 -4.03 -18.74 8.65
CA LEU A 103 -3.22 -17.84 9.46
C LEU A 103 -4.09 -16.85 10.25
N ILE A 104 -5.11 -16.24 9.63
CA ILE A 104 -6.07 -15.36 10.32
C ILE A 104 -6.77 -16.10 11.44
N SER A 105 -7.26 -17.32 11.15
CA SER A 105 -7.93 -18.18 12.13
C SER A 105 -6.99 -18.51 13.28
N LYS A 106 -5.73 -18.90 12.98
CA LYS A 106 -4.72 -19.24 13.98
C LYS A 106 -4.36 -18.05 14.88
N MET A 107 -4.36 -16.83 14.34
CA MET A 107 -4.10 -15.58 15.07
C MET A 107 -5.34 -15.09 15.83
N GLY A 108 -6.54 -15.56 15.50
CA GLY A 108 -7.79 -15.14 16.13
C GLY A 108 -8.26 -13.73 15.74
N TYR A 109 -7.75 -13.17 14.65
CA TYR A 109 -8.07 -11.81 14.23
C TYR A 109 -9.41 -11.73 13.52
N GLN A 110 -10.17 -10.65 13.78
CA GLN A 110 -11.41 -10.32 13.08
C GLN A 110 -11.18 -9.22 12.03
N ASP A 111 -10.45 -8.18 12.38
CA ASP A 111 -10.04 -7.11 11.49
C ASP A 111 -8.51 -7.06 11.50
N CYS A 112 -7.90 -7.31 10.34
CA CYS A 112 -6.44 -7.34 10.25
C CYS A 112 -5.96 -6.97 8.84
N TYR A 113 -4.70 -6.57 8.77
CA TYR A 113 -3.98 -6.44 7.52
C TYR A 113 -3.28 -7.76 7.18
N VAL A 114 -3.28 -8.10 5.89
CA VAL A 114 -2.67 -9.33 5.38
C VAL A 114 -1.62 -8.95 4.34
N ARG A 115 -0.40 -9.44 4.52
CA ARG A 115 0.76 -9.13 3.68
C ARG A 115 1.40 -10.39 3.11
N PRO A 116 0.92 -10.91 1.99
CA PRO A 116 1.65 -11.89 1.21
C PRO A 116 2.86 -11.25 0.52
N ILE A 117 3.97 -11.99 0.46
CA ILE A 117 5.18 -11.59 -0.23
C ILE A 117 5.86 -12.81 -0.84
N ALA A 118 6.39 -12.69 -2.06
CA ALA A 118 7.24 -13.69 -2.70
C ALA A 118 8.55 -13.02 -3.16
N TRP A 119 9.69 -13.68 -2.88
CA TRP A 119 11.00 -13.09 -3.19
C TRP A 119 12.04 -14.15 -3.54
N ARG A 120 13.09 -13.73 -4.28
CA ARG A 120 14.27 -14.55 -4.54
C ARG A 120 15.18 -14.59 -3.33
N GLY A 121 15.59 -15.79 -2.95
CA GLY A 121 16.42 -16.08 -1.77
C GLY A 121 17.92 -15.76 -1.95
N SER A 122 18.76 -16.45 -1.18
CA SER A 122 20.19 -16.18 -1.02
C SER A 122 21.11 -17.22 -1.66
N GLN A 123 20.57 -18.13 -2.46
CA GLN A 123 21.35 -19.24 -3.07
C GLN A 123 22.32 -18.75 -4.14
N GLN A 124 22.06 -17.57 -4.71
CA GLN A 124 22.89 -16.96 -5.73
C GLN A 124 22.97 -15.45 -5.52
N MET A 125 24.17 -14.89 -5.70
CA MET A 125 24.42 -13.44 -5.71
C MET A 125 24.62 -12.96 -7.16
N GLY A 126 24.25 -11.69 -7.44
CA GLY A 126 24.29 -11.08 -8.77
C GLY A 126 22.94 -11.05 -9.44
N LEU A 127 22.88 -10.55 -10.68
CA LEU A 127 21.65 -10.30 -11.43
C LEU A 127 21.04 -11.57 -12.05
N SER A 128 21.84 -12.64 -12.20
CA SER A 128 21.31 -13.93 -12.66
C SER A 128 20.38 -14.54 -11.60
N THR A 129 19.28 -15.12 -12.06
CA THR A 129 18.23 -15.68 -11.18
C THR A 129 18.07 -17.19 -11.31
N SER A 130 18.93 -17.85 -12.12
CA SER A 130 18.75 -19.26 -12.50
C SER A 130 18.75 -20.26 -11.35
N ASN A 131 19.46 -19.95 -10.25
CA ASN A 131 19.61 -20.82 -9.09
C ASN A 131 19.01 -20.22 -7.81
N ALA A 132 18.21 -19.15 -7.91
CA ALA A 132 17.60 -18.52 -6.76
C ALA A 132 16.29 -19.25 -6.38
N ASP A 133 16.22 -19.78 -5.17
CA ASP A 133 14.95 -20.31 -4.63
C ASP A 133 13.95 -19.18 -4.45
N ILE A 134 12.68 -19.51 -4.66
CA ILE A 134 11.58 -18.59 -4.38
C ILE A 134 11.03 -18.87 -2.98
N ASN A 135 11.08 -17.86 -2.15
CA ASN A 135 10.45 -17.87 -0.84
C ASN A 135 9.11 -17.17 -0.88
N VAL A 136 8.17 -17.65 -0.07
CA VAL A 136 6.85 -17.04 0.10
C VAL A 136 6.54 -16.92 1.59
N ALA A 137 6.05 -15.76 2.00
CA ALA A 137 5.57 -15.57 3.35
C ALA A 137 4.25 -14.79 3.38
N ILE A 138 3.46 -15.02 4.41
CA ILE A 138 2.22 -14.29 4.70
C ILE A 138 2.29 -13.86 6.16
N ALA A 139 2.22 -12.54 6.39
CA ALA A 139 2.12 -11.95 7.72
C ALA A 139 0.74 -11.33 7.91
N VAL A 140 0.19 -11.38 9.12
CA VAL A 140 -1.08 -10.73 9.49
C VAL A 140 -0.90 -9.95 10.80
N TRP A 141 -1.55 -8.77 10.89
CA TRP A 141 -1.53 -7.97 12.14
C TRP A 141 -2.80 -7.13 12.27
N ASP A 142 -3.23 -6.88 13.49
CA ASP A 142 -4.52 -6.27 13.84
C ASP A 142 -4.45 -4.79 14.24
N ASP A 143 -3.29 -4.23 14.54
CA ASP A 143 -3.13 -2.82 14.96
C ASP A 143 -3.16 -1.84 13.76
N TRP A 144 -3.89 -2.18 12.72
CA TRP A 144 -4.01 -1.40 11.48
C TRP A 144 -4.79 -0.09 11.64
N ALA A 145 -5.70 -0.01 12.60
CA ALA A 145 -6.53 1.18 12.87
C ALA A 145 -5.71 2.46 13.13
N SER A 146 -4.40 2.32 13.31
CA SER A 146 -3.48 3.44 13.55
C SER A 146 -2.81 4.03 12.29
N TYR A 147 -3.02 3.46 11.08
CA TYR A 147 -2.32 3.94 9.88
C TYR A 147 -2.78 5.35 9.47
N PHE A 148 -4.10 5.61 9.54
CA PHE A 148 -4.68 6.94 9.49
C PHE A 148 -5.65 7.09 10.64
N LYS A 149 -5.46 8.09 11.49
CA LYS A 149 -6.42 8.41 12.55
C LYS A 149 -7.77 8.76 11.92
N ILE A 150 -8.86 8.36 12.57
CA ILE A 150 -10.22 8.63 12.07
C ILE A 150 -10.46 10.14 11.92
N GLU A 151 -9.91 10.93 12.84
CA GLU A 151 -10.01 12.39 12.82
C GLU A 151 -9.30 12.98 11.58
N ASP A 152 -8.10 12.48 11.23
CA ASP A 152 -7.35 12.91 10.05
C ASP A 152 -8.11 12.53 8.76
N ARG A 153 -8.72 11.34 8.74
CA ARG A 153 -9.54 10.89 7.59
C ARG A 153 -10.78 11.76 7.39
N LYS A 154 -11.44 12.18 8.47
CA LYS A 154 -12.62 13.03 8.41
C LYS A 154 -12.27 14.47 7.97
N ALA A 155 -11.17 15.00 8.47
CA ALA A 155 -10.68 16.32 8.09
C ALA A 155 -10.17 16.37 6.64
N GLY A 156 -9.72 15.23 6.10
CA GLY A 156 -9.07 15.09 4.80
C GLY A 156 -7.56 15.30 4.89
N LEU A 157 -6.83 14.60 4.03
CA LEU A 157 -5.37 14.65 3.96
C LEU A 157 -4.90 15.91 3.22
N ARG A 158 -3.75 16.44 3.65
CA ARG A 158 -3.02 17.48 2.91
C ARG A 158 -1.87 16.83 2.15
N LEU A 159 -1.86 17.00 0.83
CA LEU A 159 -0.85 16.46 -0.05
C LEU A 159 0.03 17.58 -0.61
N ILE A 160 1.28 17.25 -0.90
CA ILE A 160 2.22 18.08 -1.66
C ILE A 160 2.64 17.33 -2.93
N THR A 161 2.79 18.03 -4.04
CA THR A 161 3.31 17.41 -5.27
C THR A 161 4.76 16.95 -5.06
N SER A 162 5.01 15.68 -5.32
CA SER A 162 6.33 15.05 -5.20
C SER A 162 7.29 15.56 -6.29
N PRO A 163 8.58 15.76 -5.99
CA PRO A 163 9.61 15.96 -7.01
C PRO A 163 9.90 14.67 -7.80
N TRP A 164 9.52 13.48 -7.29
CA TRP A 164 9.71 12.18 -7.92
C TRP A 164 8.49 11.78 -8.72
N LYS A 165 8.70 11.26 -9.93
CA LYS A 165 7.64 10.86 -10.87
C LYS A 165 7.49 9.35 -10.95
N ARG A 166 6.29 8.89 -11.31
CA ARG A 166 6.07 7.49 -11.71
C ARG A 166 6.80 7.23 -13.03
N PRO A 167 7.52 6.09 -13.15
CA PRO A 167 8.28 5.77 -14.36
C PRO A 167 7.38 5.46 -15.55
N ALA A 168 7.94 5.52 -16.75
CA ALA A 168 7.28 5.03 -17.94
C ALA A 168 7.13 3.50 -17.91
N PRO A 169 6.07 2.93 -18.55
CA PRO A 169 5.83 1.48 -18.55
C PRO A 169 6.95 0.63 -19.16
N ASP A 170 7.75 1.21 -20.05
CA ASP A 170 8.94 0.60 -20.66
C ASP A 170 10.22 0.79 -19.82
N THR A 171 10.15 1.57 -18.76
CA THR A 171 11.27 1.81 -17.82
C THR A 171 11.18 0.91 -16.59
N ALA A 172 9.98 0.62 -16.11
CA ALA A 172 9.73 -0.23 -14.95
C ALA A 172 8.38 -0.95 -15.08
N PRO A 173 8.19 -2.14 -14.49
CA PRO A 173 6.94 -2.89 -14.56
C PRO A 173 5.85 -2.24 -13.69
N CYS A 174 5.24 -1.14 -14.18
CA CYS A 174 4.29 -0.31 -13.44
C CYS A 174 3.00 -1.05 -13.06
N GLU A 175 2.63 -2.07 -13.84
CA GLU A 175 1.45 -2.92 -13.59
C GLU A 175 1.67 -3.98 -12.51
N ALA A 176 2.93 -4.25 -12.16
CA ALA A 176 3.28 -5.23 -11.13
C ALA A 176 3.41 -4.57 -9.75
N LYS A 177 2.87 -5.23 -8.73
CA LYS A 177 3.11 -4.85 -7.33
C LYS A 177 4.47 -5.38 -6.85
N ALA A 178 5.53 -4.93 -7.54
CA ALA A 178 6.92 -5.28 -7.28
C ALA A 178 7.59 -4.27 -6.34
N SER A 179 8.54 -4.72 -5.52
CA SER A 179 9.15 -3.86 -4.47
C SER A 179 10.00 -2.71 -5.04
N GLY A 180 10.65 -2.90 -6.20
CA GLY A 180 11.54 -1.89 -6.78
C GLY A 180 10.90 -0.52 -6.98
N PRO A 181 9.77 -0.41 -7.67
CA PRO A 181 9.07 0.87 -7.88
C PRO A 181 8.61 1.58 -6.61
N TYR A 182 8.57 0.90 -5.44
CA TYR A 182 8.15 1.51 -4.18
C TYR A 182 9.23 2.40 -3.54
N VAL A 183 10.48 2.34 -3.98
CA VAL A 183 11.53 3.22 -3.47
C VAL A 183 11.17 4.70 -3.71
N ILE A 184 10.66 5.04 -4.90
CA ILE A 184 10.24 6.42 -5.19
C ILE A 184 8.99 6.82 -4.39
N CYS A 185 8.11 5.86 -4.05
CA CYS A 185 6.97 6.13 -3.17
C CYS A 185 7.44 6.47 -1.75
N THR A 186 8.42 5.71 -1.21
CA THR A 186 9.02 6.00 0.09
C THR A 186 9.69 7.38 0.11
N MET A 187 10.51 7.69 -0.89
CA MET A 187 11.16 9.00 -1.03
C MET A 187 10.15 10.15 -1.12
N SER A 188 9.06 9.95 -1.85
CA SER A 188 7.97 10.92 -1.98
C SER A 188 7.24 11.13 -0.65
N LYS A 189 7.00 10.05 0.09
CA LYS A 189 6.37 10.09 1.42
C LYS A 189 7.25 10.84 2.43
N GLU A 190 8.53 10.52 2.51
CA GLU A 190 9.50 11.23 3.37
C GLU A 190 9.58 12.71 3.02
N TYR A 191 9.58 13.05 1.73
CA TYR A 191 9.54 14.45 1.28
C TYR A 191 8.30 15.16 1.81
N ALA A 192 7.11 14.57 1.65
CA ALA A 192 5.85 15.16 2.13
C ALA A 192 5.87 15.36 3.65
N GLU A 193 6.25 14.34 4.41
CA GLU A 193 6.34 14.38 5.88
C GLU A 193 7.34 15.44 6.35
N SER A 194 8.50 15.57 5.69
CA SER A 194 9.50 16.60 6.00
C SER A 194 8.99 18.02 5.81
N LYS A 195 7.95 18.22 4.99
CA LYS A 195 7.27 19.49 4.73
C LYS A 195 5.99 19.67 5.54
N GLY A 196 5.64 18.71 6.42
CA GLY A 196 4.46 18.76 7.27
C GLY A 196 3.14 18.39 6.56
N TYR A 197 3.22 17.66 5.44
CA TYR A 197 2.06 17.12 4.72
C TYR A 197 1.81 15.67 5.11
N ASN A 198 0.59 15.19 4.89
CA ASN A 198 0.21 13.82 5.23
C ASN A 198 0.70 12.80 4.19
N ASP A 199 0.74 13.18 2.91
CA ASP A 199 1.17 12.33 1.80
C ASP A 199 1.64 13.18 0.61
N ALA A 200 2.16 12.54 -0.44
CA ALA A 200 2.52 13.21 -1.67
C ALA A 200 1.63 12.79 -2.84
N LEU A 201 1.30 13.78 -3.69
CA LEU A 201 0.80 13.51 -5.04
C LEU A 201 1.98 13.24 -5.95
N MET A 202 1.96 12.12 -6.66
CA MET A 202 2.96 11.78 -7.67
C MET A 202 2.40 12.08 -9.07
N LEU A 203 3.21 12.70 -9.89
CA LEU A 203 2.96 12.83 -11.33
C LEU A 203 3.61 11.65 -12.06
N ASP A 204 3.15 11.37 -13.27
CA ASP A 204 3.82 10.41 -14.16
C ASP A 204 5.03 11.06 -14.88
N TYR A 205 5.77 10.28 -15.62
CA TYR A 205 6.94 10.73 -16.39
C TYR A 205 6.61 11.84 -17.41
N ARG A 206 5.37 11.91 -17.91
CA ARG A 206 4.86 12.94 -18.83
C ARG A 206 4.47 14.24 -18.11
N GLY A 207 4.18 14.15 -16.81
CA GLY A 207 3.71 15.27 -15.99
C GLY A 207 2.22 15.25 -15.69
N TYR A 208 1.48 14.22 -16.08
CA TYR A 208 0.09 14.03 -15.67
C TYR A 208 -0.01 13.57 -14.21
N VAL A 209 -1.11 13.90 -13.57
CA VAL A 209 -1.47 13.36 -12.26
C VAL A 209 -1.54 11.83 -12.35
N ALA A 210 -0.86 11.14 -11.42
CA ALA A 210 -0.83 9.68 -11.38
C ALA A 210 -1.58 9.16 -10.15
N GLU A 211 -0.98 9.23 -8.98
CA GLU A 211 -1.52 8.66 -7.74
C GLU A 211 -0.88 9.29 -6.50
N GLY A 212 -1.32 8.92 -5.29
CA GLY A 212 -0.58 9.14 -4.05
C GLY A 212 0.60 8.18 -3.92
N THR A 213 1.31 8.20 -2.79
CA THR A 213 2.50 7.33 -2.60
C THR A 213 2.16 5.85 -2.50
N GLY A 214 0.93 5.48 -2.16
CA GLY A 214 0.48 4.08 -2.06
C GLY A 214 -1.01 3.90 -2.29
N ALA A 215 -1.67 4.87 -2.96
CA ALA A 215 -3.12 4.92 -3.15
C ALA A 215 -3.47 5.64 -4.44
N ASN A 216 -4.47 5.16 -5.17
CA ASN A 216 -4.96 5.83 -6.38
C ASN A 216 -5.76 7.08 -6.00
N ILE A 217 -5.85 8.04 -6.93
CA ILE A 217 -6.53 9.32 -6.71
C ILE A 217 -7.77 9.46 -7.59
N PHE A 218 -8.77 10.11 -7.03
CA PHE A 218 -10.03 10.48 -7.69
C PHE A 218 -10.37 11.94 -7.43
N PHE A 219 -11.04 12.56 -8.39
CA PHE A 219 -11.57 13.91 -8.31
C PHE A 219 -13.07 13.90 -8.62
N ILE A 220 -13.83 14.79 -7.99
CA ILE A 220 -15.28 14.93 -8.22
C ILE A 220 -15.56 16.32 -8.76
N LYS A 221 -16.38 16.36 -9.82
CA LYS A 221 -16.97 17.59 -10.35
C LYS A 221 -18.44 17.31 -10.70
N ASN A 222 -19.36 17.99 -10.03
CA ASN A 222 -20.79 17.72 -10.14
C ASN A 222 -21.09 16.24 -9.82
N LYS A 223 -21.67 15.48 -10.76
CA LYS A 223 -21.94 14.04 -10.64
C LYS A 223 -20.97 13.17 -11.44
N THR A 224 -19.86 13.73 -11.87
CA THR A 224 -18.82 13.00 -12.59
C THR A 224 -17.59 12.82 -11.73
N ILE A 225 -17.10 11.61 -11.68
CA ILE A 225 -15.89 11.22 -10.97
C ILE A 225 -14.79 11.00 -12.00
N HIS A 226 -13.68 11.69 -11.82
CA HIS A 226 -12.52 11.62 -12.72
C HIS A 226 -11.38 10.91 -12.00
N THR A 227 -10.68 10.02 -12.70
CA THR A 227 -9.51 9.34 -12.17
C THR A 227 -8.47 9.14 -13.26
N PRO A 228 -7.17 9.22 -12.95
CA PRO A 228 -6.13 8.98 -13.94
C PRO A 228 -6.19 7.58 -14.55
N ILE A 229 -5.85 7.48 -15.84
CA ILE A 229 -5.67 6.19 -16.55
C ILE A 229 -4.46 5.46 -15.93
N PRO A 230 -4.60 4.21 -15.46
CA PRO A 230 -3.55 3.49 -14.76
C PRO A 230 -2.55 2.85 -15.72
N ASP A 231 -1.88 3.66 -16.55
CA ASP A 231 -0.90 3.22 -17.55
C ASP A 231 0.56 3.28 -17.05
N CYS A 232 0.84 4.03 -15.95
CA CYS A 232 2.17 4.10 -15.33
C CYS A 232 2.16 3.81 -13.83
N PHE A 233 1.07 3.29 -13.31
CA PHE A 233 0.90 2.92 -11.91
C PHE A 233 -0.10 1.77 -11.78
N LEU A 234 -0.24 1.26 -10.57
CA LEU A 234 -1.06 0.07 -10.31
C LEU A 234 -2.56 0.39 -10.41
N ASN A 235 -3.31 -0.36 -11.22
CA ASN A 235 -4.77 -0.33 -11.21
C ASN A 235 -5.28 -1.03 -9.94
N GLY A 236 -5.49 -0.25 -8.87
CA GLY A 236 -5.82 -0.76 -7.55
C GLY A 236 -7.14 -1.53 -7.50
N ILE A 237 -7.19 -2.62 -6.71
CA ILE A 237 -8.43 -3.40 -6.49
C ILE A 237 -9.47 -2.52 -5.78
N THR A 238 -9.05 -1.71 -4.81
CA THR A 238 -9.92 -0.70 -4.18
C THR A 238 -10.42 0.33 -5.20
N ARG A 239 -9.54 0.81 -6.11
CA ARG A 239 -9.93 1.72 -7.19
C ARG A 239 -11.06 1.12 -8.04
N GLN A 240 -10.90 -0.12 -8.51
CA GLN A 240 -11.91 -0.83 -9.30
C GLN A 240 -13.22 -0.99 -8.52
N THR A 241 -13.14 -1.39 -7.24
CA THR A 241 -14.31 -1.50 -6.36
C THR A 241 -15.06 -0.18 -6.20
N VAL A 242 -14.33 0.92 -6.05
CA VAL A 242 -14.92 2.27 -5.93
C VAL A 242 -15.61 2.67 -7.23
N ILE A 243 -14.99 2.42 -8.40
CA ILE A 243 -15.62 2.66 -9.71
C ILE A 243 -16.95 1.92 -9.81
N GLU A 244 -16.97 0.62 -9.48
CA GLU A 244 -18.20 -0.19 -9.47
C GLU A 244 -19.26 0.37 -8.51
N MET A 245 -18.83 0.74 -7.28
CA MET A 245 -19.73 1.24 -6.23
C MET A 245 -20.39 2.57 -6.64
N VAL A 246 -19.61 3.54 -7.11
CA VAL A 246 -20.13 4.87 -7.47
C VAL A 246 -20.97 4.82 -8.74
N THR A 247 -20.62 3.96 -9.70
CA THR A 247 -21.44 3.73 -10.91
C THR A 247 -22.83 3.17 -10.56
N LYS A 248 -22.88 2.20 -9.64
CA LYS A 248 -24.18 1.67 -9.13
C LYS A 248 -25.03 2.74 -8.42
N LYS A 249 -24.39 3.80 -7.91
CA LYS A 249 -25.07 4.95 -7.29
C LYS A 249 -25.48 6.04 -8.30
N GLY A 250 -25.23 5.81 -9.59
CA GLY A 250 -25.64 6.73 -10.66
C GLY A 250 -24.64 7.87 -10.93
N PHE A 251 -23.41 7.76 -10.47
CA PHE A 251 -22.33 8.65 -10.87
C PHE A 251 -21.70 8.20 -12.20
N SER A 252 -21.36 9.16 -13.05
CA SER A 252 -20.50 8.89 -14.20
C SER A 252 -19.05 8.80 -13.77
N VAL A 253 -18.28 7.89 -14.36
CA VAL A 253 -16.84 7.77 -14.12
C VAL A 253 -16.10 7.98 -15.44
N GLU A 254 -15.11 8.87 -15.41
CA GLU A 254 -14.25 9.19 -16.54
C GLU A 254 -12.79 8.90 -16.17
N GLU A 255 -12.21 7.93 -16.87
CA GLU A 255 -10.76 7.66 -16.79
C GLU A 255 -10.05 8.49 -17.86
N LYS A 256 -9.19 9.42 -17.43
CA LYS A 256 -8.50 10.36 -18.34
C LYS A 256 -7.12 10.75 -17.82
N HIS A 257 -6.27 11.27 -18.70
CA HIS A 257 -5.09 12.00 -18.27
C HIS A 257 -5.50 13.37 -17.71
N ILE A 258 -5.01 13.70 -16.53
CA ILE A 258 -5.33 14.93 -15.81
C ILE A 258 -4.06 15.75 -15.67
N MET A 259 -4.07 16.99 -16.14
CA MET A 259 -2.98 17.92 -15.95
C MET A 259 -3.05 18.53 -14.52
N PRO A 260 -1.89 18.84 -13.89
CA PRO A 260 -1.90 19.45 -12.55
C PRO A 260 -2.70 20.76 -12.44
N ASP A 261 -2.74 21.59 -13.48
CA ASP A 261 -3.51 22.82 -13.51
C ASP A 261 -5.02 22.59 -13.62
N GLU A 262 -5.47 21.43 -14.13
CA GLU A 262 -6.87 21.06 -14.14
C GLU A 262 -7.42 20.78 -12.73
N MET A 263 -6.55 20.44 -11.75
CA MET A 263 -6.99 20.05 -10.41
C MET A 263 -7.83 21.12 -9.71
N ALA A 264 -7.56 22.40 -9.97
CA ALA A 264 -8.34 23.51 -9.42
C ALA A 264 -9.80 23.58 -9.93
N ASN A 265 -10.14 22.84 -10.98
CA ASN A 265 -11.49 22.77 -11.53
C ASN A 265 -12.39 21.75 -10.83
N TYR A 266 -11.85 20.92 -9.93
CA TYR A 266 -12.59 19.90 -9.20
C TYR A 266 -13.01 20.40 -7.81
N GLU A 267 -14.14 19.93 -7.34
CA GLU A 267 -14.75 20.34 -6.07
C GLU A 267 -14.22 19.53 -4.90
N GLU A 268 -14.01 18.23 -5.14
CA GLU A 268 -13.59 17.28 -4.12
C GLU A 268 -12.53 16.32 -4.70
N ALA A 269 -11.70 15.77 -3.81
CA ALA A 269 -10.71 14.75 -4.16
C ALA A 269 -10.58 13.72 -3.04
N PHE A 270 -10.20 12.48 -3.38
CA PHE A 270 -9.96 11.43 -2.40
C PHE A 270 -8.97 10.38 -2.91
N LEU A 271 -8.31 9.71 -1.98
CA LEU A 271 -7.44 8.56 -2.23
C LEU A 271 -8.20 7.25 -2.02
N THR A 272 -7.75 6.19 -2.74
CA THR A 272 -8.26 4.83 -2.56
C THR A 272 -7.15 3.81 -2.50
N GLY A 273 -7.23 2.88 -1.57
CA GLY A 273 -6.27 1.78 -1.42
C GLY A 273 -6.68 0.86 -0.28
N THR A 274 -6.09 -0.32 -0.19
CA THR A 274 -6.40 -1.27 0.88
C THR A 274 -6.19 -0.66 2.27
N ALA A 275 -5.10 0.07 2.43
CA ALA A 275 -4.77 0.77 3.66
C ALA A 275 -5.57 2.07 3.85
N ALA A 276 -5.71 2.82 2.79
CA ALA A 276 -6.41 4.10 2.79
C ALA A 276 -7.94 3.92 2.82
N GLU A 277 -8.46 2.74 2.38
CA GLU A 277 -9.88 2.58 2.05
C GLU A 277 -10.30 3.70 1.09
N ILE A 278 -11.27 4.53 1.46
CA ILE A 278 -11.51 5.85 0.86
C ILE A 278 -11.08 6.90 1.87
N THR A 279 -10.19 7.80 1.47
CA THR A 279 -9.72 8.87 2.35
C THR A 279 -9.81 10.21 1.62
N PRO A 280 -10.64 11.15 2.10
CA PRO A 280 -10.76 12.50 1.54
C PRO A 280 -9.42 13.24 1.51
N ILE A 281 -9.26 14.13 0.52
CA ILE A 281 -8.14 15.07 0.41
C ILE A 281 -8.68 16.47 0.69
N GLN A 282 -8.06 17.15 1.66
CA GLN A 282 -8.37 18.55 1.99
C GLN A 282 -7.65 19.51 1.04
N SER A 283 -6.39 19.21 0.72
CA SER A 283 -5.62 20.07 -0.19
C SER A 283 -4.53 19.30 -0.93
N ILE A 284 -4.19 19.80 -2.11
CA ILE A 284 -2.98 19.44 -2.86
C ILE A 284 -2.24 20.74 -3.15
N ASP A 285 -1.03 20.89 -2.61
CA ASP A 285 -0.28 22.14 -2.63
C ASP A 285 -1.15 23.31 -2.11
N SER A 286 -1.44 24.32 -2.94
CA SER A 286 -2.31 25.46 -2.62
C SER A 286 -3.79 25.23 -2.96
N ILE A 287 -4.12 24.15 -3.68
CA ILE A 287 -5.49 23.85 -4.12
C ILE A 287 -6.26 23.24 -2.97
N GLN A 288 -7.45 23.77 -2.67
CA GLN A 288 -8.33 23.30 -1.60
C GLN A 288 -9.50 22.51 -2.18
N PHE A 289 -9.91 21.47 -1.49
CA PHE A 289 -11.05 20.62 -1.84
C PHE A 289 -12.07 20.58 -0.70
N LYS A 290 -13.34 20.41 -1.04
CA LYS A 290 -14.41 20.25 -0.06
C LYS A 290 -14.26 18.91 0.66
N THR A 291 -14.36 18.96 2.00
CA THR A 291 -14.34 17.79 2.91
C THR A 291 -15.40 17.94 3.98
N GLY A 292 -15.58 16.93 4.84
CA GLY A 292 -16.51 16.94 5.96
C GLY A 292 -17.83 16.24 5.66
N ASP A 293 -18.75 16.31 6.62
CA ASP A 293 -19.95 15.46 6.66
C ASP A 293 -20.91 15.67 5.45
N GLU A 294 -20.88 16.85 4.83
CA GLU A 294 -21.73 17.18 3.66
C GLU A 294 -21.01 16.92 2.31
N SER A 295 -19.80 16.38 2.33
CA SER A 295 -19.07 16.09 1.10
C SER A 295 -19.41 14.71 0.54
N GLN A 296 -19.33 14.58 -0.79
CA GLN A 296 -19.60 13.33 -1.48
C GLN A 296 -18.52 12.28 -1.18
N ASN A 297 -17.26 12.72 -1.05
CA ASN A 297 -16.15 11.83 -0.72
C ASN A 297 -16.31 11.22 0.70
N PHE A 298 -16.88 11.95 1.66
CA PHE A 298 -17.20 11.42 2.99
C PHE A 298 -18.33 10.39 2.92
N GLN A 299 -19.38 10.63 2.12
CA GLN A 299 -20.42 9.64 1.89
C GLN A 299 -19.86 8.36 1.26
N PHE A 300 -18.97 8.47 0.28
CA PHE A 300 -18.32 7.30 -0.33
C PHE A 300 -17.45 6.54 0.67
N MET A 301 -16.81 7.24 1.61
CA MET A 301 -16.04 6.59 2.68
C MET A 301 -16.94 5.72 3.56
N GLN A 302 -18.13 6.19 3.92
CA GLN A 302 -19.12 5.42 4.68
C GLN A 302 -19.66 4.24 3.88
N ASP A 303 -20.03 4.46 2.63
CA ASP A 303 -20.52 3.42 1.73
C ASP A 303 -19.52 2.28 1.54
N TYR A 304 -18.23 2.63 1.38
CA TYR A 304 -17.16 1.63 1.26
C TYR A 304 -16.96 0.87 2.57
N HIS A 305 -17.01 1.58 3.71
CA HIS A 305 -16.92 0.95 5.03
C HIS A 305 -18.01 -0.12 5.22
N ASP A 306 -19.26 0.17 4.80
CA ASP A 306 -20.37 -0.77 4.91
C ASP A 306 -20.24 -1.92 3.92
N LEU A 307 -19.81 -1.62 2.69
CA LEU A 307 -19.59 -2.63 1.63
C LEU A 307 -18.57 -3.71 2.06
N VAL A 308 -17.45 -3.33 2.66
CA VAL A 308 -16.41 -4.30 3.03
C VAL A 308 -16.73 -5.10 4.30
N ARG A 309 -17.81 -4.73 5.01
CA ARG A 309 -18.29 -5.39 6.24
C ARG A 309 -19.64 -6.07 6.08
N SER A 310 -20.23 -6.03 4.87
CA SER A 310 -21.52 -6.68 4.53
C SER A 310 -21.41 -8.21 4.48
#